data_98b132b9d36f9ed23314fc60cff8130a
#
_entry.id   98b132b9d36f9ed23314fc60cff8130a
#
_cell.length_a   1.000
_cell.length_b   1.000
_cell.length_c   1.000
_cell.angle_alpha   90.00
_cell.angle_beta   90.00
_cell.angle_gamma   90.00
#
_symmetry.space_group_name_H-M   'P 1'
#
loop_
_entity.id
_entity.type
_entity.pdbx_description
1 polymer ?
#
loop_
_entity_poly.entity_id
_entity_poly.type
_entity_poly.pdbx_seq_one_letter_code
_entity_poly.pdbx_strand_id
1 'polypeptide(L)'
;LVAALTAPAKLRAARGPVAPAGRLRGAATRTQPSAERRQTSIVPDAFIAPRRMRLVYASTTGVYGDCGGALIDETRPVKPVNARAKRRVCAERTLRRATARGALAASIVRIPGIYAADRLPLTRIERRMPALVDADDVYTNHIHADDLAAILLRTLARGAVSRVFHASDDSVLKMGEYFDRVADAYGLARVPRISRQQAEQQLEPVTLSFMSESRRLANGRLVQELRVKLRYPSVDDFLATVRTGPGQ
;
A
#
# COMPACT_ATOMS: atom_id res chain seq x y z
N LEU A 1 10.45 -1.96 -5.77
CA LEU A 1 10.38 -1.46 -7.16
C LEU A 1 9.76 -0.08 -7.16
N VAL A 2 10.58 0.95 -7.22
CA VAL A 2 10.13 2.33 -7.42
C VAL A 2 10.34 2.62 -8.90
N ALA A 3 9.27 2.52 -9.69
CA ALA A 3 9.29 3.05 -11.04
C ALA A 3 9.20 4.58 -10.95
N ALA A 4 10.26 5.27 -11.34
CA ALA A 4 10.28 6.71 -11.46
C ALA A 4 9.47 7.15 -12.68
N LEU A 5 8.51 8.02 -12.47
CA LEU A 5 7.91 8.85 -13.50
C LEU A 5 8.14 10.31 -13.10
N THR A 6 9.27 10.85 -13.54
CA THR A 6 9.55 12.28 -13.50
C THR A 6 9.91 12.76 -14.88
N ALA A 7 9.00 13.49 -15.53
CA ALA A 7 9.37 14.56 -16.46
C ALA A 7 8.17 15.55 -16.54
N PRO A 8 8.35 16.84 -16.26
CA PRO A 8 7.31 17.83 -16.48
C PRO A 8 7.31 18.23 -17.97
N ALA A 9 6.19 17.99 -18.64
CA ALA A 9 5.94 18.60 -19.94
C ALA A 9 5.74 20.11 -19.76
N LYS A 10 6.64 20.90 -20.35
CA LYS A 10 6.50 22.34 -20.48
C LYS A 10 5.33 22.64 -21.43
N LEU A 11 4.21 23.12 -20.88
CA LEU A 11 3.15 23.74 -21.69
C LEU A 11 3.67 25.08 -22.23
N ARG A 12 3.90 25.16 -23.53
CA ARG A 12 4.05 26.42 -24.27
C ARG A 12 2.65 27.07 -24.39
N ALA A 13 2.51 28.23 -23.83
CA ALA A 13 1.37 29.11 -24.08
C ALA A 13 1.43 29.62 -25.52
N ALA A 14 0.47 29.26 -26.35
CA ALA A 14 0.24 29.91 -27.65
C ALA A 14 -0.62 31.15 -27.44
N ARG A 15 -0.02 32.31 -27.66
CA ARG A 15 -0.75 33.56 -27.82
C ARG A 15 -1.25 33.64 -29.27
N GLY A 16 -2.56 33.71 -29.50
CA GLY A 16 -3.15 34.05 -30.77
C GLY A 16 -3.50 35.55 -30.82
N PRO A 17 -3.50 36.15 -32.00
CA PRO A 17 -3.54 37.60 -32.15
C PRO A 17 -4.95 38.20 -32.07
N VAL A 18 -4.98 39.42 -31.54
CA VAL A 18 -6.12 40.34 -31.51
C VAL A 18 -6.29 40.95 -32.90
N ALA A 19 -7.51 41.02 -33.43
CA ALA A 19 -7.86 41.78 -34.60
C ALA A 19 -8.97 42.83 -34.26
N PRO A 20 -8.94 44.01 -34.93
CA PRO A 20 -9.67 45.19 -34.49
C PRO A 20 -11.07 45.32 -35.03
N ALA A 21 -11.85 46.17 -34.36
CA ALA A 21 -13.18 46.55 -34.69
C ALA A 21 -13.26 47.38 -35.99
N GLY A 22 -14.23 47.05 -36.86
CA GLY A 22 -14.65 47.88 -37.98
C GLY A 22 -16.16 47.96 -38.01
N ARG A 23 -16.70 49.21 -37.85
CA ARG A 23 -18.09 49.60 -38.10
C ARG A 23 -18.30 49.71 -39.61
N LEU A 24 -19.47 49.33 -40.12
CA LEU A 24 -20.20 50.14 -41.13
C LEU A 24 -21.68 49.67 -41.23
N ARG A 25 -22.53 50.69 -41.46
CA ARG A 25 -23.98 50.68 -41.58
C ARG A 25 -24.41 50.23 -42.98
N GLY A 26 -25.67 49.81 -43.13
CA GLY A 26 -26.33 49.71 -44.40
C GLY A 26 -27.60 48.85 -44.34
N ALA A 27 -28.76 49.50 -44.42
CA ALA A 27 -30.07 48.94 -44.47
C ALA A 27 -30.40 48.39 -45.86
N ALA A 28 -31.16 47.33 -45.94
CA ALA A 28 -32.17 47.11 -46.98
C ALA A 28 -33.01 45.85 -46.66
N THR A 29 -34.30 46.07 -46.66
CA THR A 29 -35.42 45.13 -46.57
C THR A 29 -35.50 44.17 -47.74
N ARG A 30 -35.76 42.88 -47.50
CA ARG A 30 -36.60 42.07 -48.40
C ARG A 30 -37.02 40.73 -47.80
N THR A 31 -38.29 40.55 -47.76
CA THR A 31 -39.24 39.45 -47.72
C THR A 31 -38.73 38.01 -47.79
N GLN A 32 -39.37 37.16 -47.00
CA GLN A 32 -39.28 35.72 -46.76
C GLN A 32 -39.41 34.84 -48.01
N PRO A 33 -38.93 33.53 -47.88
CA PRO A 33 -39.83 32.50 -47.40
C PRO A 33 -39.20 31.53 -46.37
N SER A 34 -40.11 30.97 -45.61
CA SER A 34 -39.95 29.96 -44.59
C SER A 34 -39.21 28.73 -45.12
N ALA A 35 -38.06 28.46 -44.50
CA ALA A 35 -37.44 27.13 -44.54
C ALA A 35 -37.31 26.67 -43.08
N GLU A 36 -38.04 25.63 -42.73
CA GLU A 36 -37.89 24.86 -41.49
C GLU A 36 -36.43 24.46 -41.31
N ARG A 37 -35.75 25.21 -40.44
CA ARG A 37 -34.47 24.75 -39.90
C ARG A 37 -34.79 23.61 -38.94
N ARG A 38 -34.55 22.38 -39.42
CA ARG A 38 -34.29 21.27 -38.52
C ARG A 38 -33.13 21.72 -37.61
N GLN A 39 -33.45 22.08 -36.41
CA GLN A 39 -32.48 22.21 -35.32
C GLN A 39 -31.92 20.79 -35.08
N THR A 40 -30.83 20.47 -35.75
CA THR A 40 -29.94 19.42 -35.27
C THR A 40 -29.42 19.96 -33.91
N SER A 41 -30.01 19.47 -32.83
CA SER A 41 -29.44 19.64 -31.50
C SER A 41 -28.06 18.97 -31.54
N ILE A 42 -27.03 19.80 -31.66
CA ILE A 42 -25.67 19.39 -31.36
C ILE A 42 -25.70 19.07 -29.87
N VAL A 43 -25.86 17.80 -29.51
CA VAL A 43 -25.61 17.31 -28.17
C VAL A 43 -24.17 17.73 -27.89
N PRO A 44 -23.89 18.58 -26.90
CA PRO A 44 -22.53 18.96 -26.63
C PRO A 44 -21.76 17.68 -26.32
N ASP A 45 -20.67 17.50 -27.05
CA ASP A 45 -19.73 16.39 -26.89
C ASP A 45 -19.51 16.22 -25.38
N ALA A 46 -19.97 15.07 -24.84
CA ALA A 46 -19.91 14.82 -23.43
C ALA A 46 -18.44 15.00 -23.02
N PHE A 47 -18.17 16.05 -22.28
CA PHE A 47 -16.84 16.37 -21.78
C PHE A 47 -16.35 15.14 -20.99
N ILE A 48 -15.63 14.22 -21.65
CA ILE A 48 -15.00 13.08 -21.00
C ILE A 48 -13.91 13.70 -20.13
N ALA A 49 -14.25 13.94 -18.87
CA ALA A 49 -13.28 14.43 -17.90
C ALA A 49 -12.05 13.51 -17.95
N PRO A 50 -10.85 14.06 -18.08
CA PRO A 50 -9.65 13.25 -18.21
C PRO A 50 -9.58 12.27 -17.04
N ARG A 51 -9.53 10.96 -17.35
CA ARG A 51 -9.43 9.91 -16.34
C ARG A 51 -8.17 10.16 -15.52
N ARG A 52 -8.36 10.49 -14.25
CA ARG A 52 -7.23 10.68 -13.31
C ARG A 52 -6.40 9.40 -13.27
N MET A 53 -5.08 9.55 -13.35
CA MET A 53 -4.16 8.42 -13.20
C MET A 53 -4.38 7.75 -11.83
N ARG A 54 -4.67 6.47 -11.84
CA ARG A 54 -4.78 5.66 -10.62
C ARG A 54 -3.39 5.24 -10.16
N LEU A 55 -3.15 5.32 -8.86
CA LEU A 55 -1.88 4.98 -8.24
C LEU A 55 -2.11 4.21 -6.95
N VAL A 56 -1.34 3.15 -6.74
CA VAL A 56 -1.26 2.45 -5.46
C VAL A 56 0.13 2.68 -4.88
N TYR A 57 0.18 3.21 -3.67
CA TYR A 57 1.42 3.43 -2.96
C TYR A 57 1.67 2.29 -1.97
N ALA A 58 2.74 1.54 -2.18
CA ALA A 58 3.22 0.51 -1.27
C ALA A 58 3.93 1.18 -0.08
N SER A 59 3.20 1.40 1.01
CA SER A 59 3.68 1.94 2.28
C SER A 59 4.09 0.80 3.22
N THR A 60 4.26 1.08 4.50
CA THR A 60 4.63 0.10 5.53
C THR A 60 3.80 0.28 6.79
N THR A 61 3.60 -0.78 7.55
CA THR A 61 2.94 -0.74 8.86
C THR A 61 3.80 -0.09 9.95
N GLY A 62 5.12 0.04 9.74
CA GLY A 62 6.01 0.78 10.63
C GLY A 62 5.66 2.28 10.79
N VAL A 63 4.74 2.82 9.97
CA VAL A 63 4.23 4.19 10.14
C VAL A 63 3.47 4.40 11.45
N TYR A 64 2.97 3.31 12.06
CA TYR A 64 2.23 3.39 13.34
C TYR A 64 3.15 3.49 14.57
N GLY A 65 4.41 3.06 14.46
CA GLY A 65 5.28 2.85 15.60
C GLY A 65 4.80 1.72 16.51
N ASP A 66 5.23 1.72 17.74
CA ASP A 66 4.75 0.77 18.73
C ASP A 66 3.30 1.06 19.15
N CYS A 67 2.51 -0.01 19.26
CA CYS A 67 1.11 0.04 19.68
C CYS A 67 0.86 -0.84 20.92
N GLY A 68 1.89 -1.33 21.59
CA GLY A 68 1.78 -2.18 22.79
C GLY A 68 1.01 -3.49 22.51
N GLY A 69 1.12 -4.06 21.32
CA GLY A 69 0.37 -5.27 20.92
C GLY A 69 -1.11 -5.07 20.65
N ALA A 70 -1.62 -3.84 20.63
CA ALA A 70 -3.04 -3.58 20.35
C ALA A 70 -3.43 -4.03 18.94
N LEU A 71 -4.67 -4.51 18.79
CA LEU A 71 -5.30 -4.69 17.49
C LEU A 71 -5.72 -3.32 16.96
N ILE A 72 -5.18 -2.95 15.78
CA ILE A 72 -5.41 -1.64 15.16
C ILE A 72 -5.95 -1.80 13.74
N ASP A 73 -6.75 -0.85 13.34
CA ASP A 73 -7.21 -0.70 11.95
C ASP A 73 -6.52 0.47 11.23
N GLU A 74 -6.89 0.73 10.01
CA GLU A 74 -6.29 1.77 9.17
C GLU A 74 -6.64 3.19 9.59
N THR A 75 -7.56 3.39 10.54
CA THR A 75 -7.92 4.69 11.12
C THR A 75 -6.97 5.11 12.21
N ARG A 76 -6.19 4.18 12.77
CA ARG A 76 -5.20 4.47 13.81
C ARG A 76 -4.26 5.61 13.38
N PRO A 77 -4.08 6.66 14.18
CA PRO A 77 -3.11 7.72 13.91
C PRO A 77 -1.69 7.18 13.74
N VAL A 78 -0.97 7.69 12.73
CA VAL A 78 0.42 7.34 12.50
C VAL A 78 1.34 8.02 13.51
N LYS A 79 2.29 7.27 14.08
CA LYS A 79 3.29 7.75 15.04
C LYS A 79 4.69 7.23 14.63
N PRO A 80 5.26 7.69 13.50
CA PRO A 80 6.52 7.16 12.99
C PRO A 80 7.68 7.52 13.91
N VAL A 81 8.44 6.53 14.36
CA VAL A 81 9.59 6.71 15.25
C VAL A 81 10.87 6.88 14.45
N ASN A 82 11.16 5.95 13.55
CA ASN A 82 12.40 5.92 12.79
C ASN A 82 12.34 6.74 11.48
N ALA A 83 13.52 7.09 10.92
CA ALA A 83 13.64 7.91 9.71
C ALA A 83 12.94 7.29 8.49
N ARG A 84 12.96 5.95 8.37
CA ARG A 84 12.29 5.23 7.28
C ARG A 84 10.78 5.41 7.36
N ALA A 85 10.19 5.24 8.53
CA ALA A 85 8.75 5.42 8.75
C ALA A 85 8.33 6.89 8.53
N LYS A 86 9.14 7.86 8.98
CA LYS A 86 8.90 9.30 8.76
C LYS A 86 8.85 9.64 7.27
N ARG A 87 9.77 9.09 6.45
CA ARG A 87 9.76 9.25 4.99
C ARG A 87 8.50 8.64 4.36
N ARG A 88 8.04 7.48 4.82
CA ARG A 88 6.80 6.85 4.33
C ARG A 88 5.57 7.73 4.64
N VAL A 89 5.45 8.25 5.84
CA VAL A 89 4.37 9.18 6.23
C VAL A 89 4.41 10.46 5.38
N CYS A 90 5.59 11.01 5.10
CA CYS A 90 5.75 12.16 4.21
C CYS A 90 5.21 11.86 2.79
N ALA A 91 5.57 10.70 2.22
CA ALA A 91 5.08 10.27 0.92
C ALA A 91 3.55 10.05 0.92
N GLU A 92 2.99 9.39 1.94
CA GLU A 92 1.53 9.24 2.10
C GLU A 92 0.81 10.60 2.11
N ARG A 93 1.33 11.57 2.87
CA ARG A 93 0.77 12.94 2.95
C ARG A 93 0.83 13.66 1.61
N THR A 94 1.94 13.54 0.89
CA THR A 94 2.12 14.15 -0.43
C THR A 94 1.12 13.60 -1.44
N LEU A 95 0.94 12.27 -1.48
CA LEU A 95 -0.02 11.62 -2.36
C LEU A 95 -1.47 11.99 -2.00
N ARG A 96 -1.82 12.06 -0.72
CA ARG A 96 -3.14 12.52 -0.28
C ARG A 96 -3.43 13.95 -0.73
N ARG A 97 -2.45 14.87 -0.60
CA ARG A 97 -2.58 16.26 -1.07
C ARG A 97 -2.74 16.32 -2.59
N ALA A 98 -1.96 15.58 -3.36
CA ALA A 98 -2.08 15.51 -4.80
C ALA A 98 -3.44 14.95 -5.24
N THR A 99 -3.94 13.93 -4.52
CA THR A 99 -5.27 13.34 -4.74
C THR A 99 -6.38 14.34 -4.44
N ALA A 100 -6.29 15.07 -3.33
CA ALA A 100 -7.28 16.08 -2.95
C ALA A 100 -7.36 17.23 -3.99
N ARG A 101 -6.23 17.59 -4.61
CA ARG A 101 -6.16 18.57 -5.70
C ARG A 101 -6.61 18.02 -7.06
N GLY A 102 -6.97 16.76 -7.15
CA GLY A 102 -7.43 16.15 -8.40
C GLY A 102 -6.33 15.73 -9.38
N ALA A 103 -5.04 15.89 -9.03
CA ALA A 103 -3.93 15.54 -9.91
C ALA A 103 -3.82 14.03 -10.21
N LEU A 104 -4.23 13.20 -9.27
CA LEU A 104 -4.22 11.73 -9.40
C LEU A 104 -5.26 11.10 -8.46
N ALA A 105 -5.43 9.78 -8.55
CA ALA A 105 -6.32 8.99 -7.70
C ALA A 105 -5.48 7.93 -6.95
N ALA A 106 -4.90 8.32 -5.79
CA ALA A 106 -4.07 7.41 -5.01
C ALA A 106 -4.86 6.61 -3.99
N SER A 107 -4.48 5.34 -3.81
CA SER A 107 -4.78 4.50 -2.66
C SER A 107 -3.46 4.09 -1.99
N ILE A 108 -3.50 3.79 -0.71
CA ILE A 108 -2.31 3.45 0.07
C ILE A 108 -2.48 2.04 0.61
N VAL A 109 -1.46 1.20 0.45
CA VAL A 109 -1.40 -0.15 1.02
C VAL A 109 -0.27 -0.17 2.03
N ARG A 110 -0.59 -0.37 3.32
CA ARG A 110 0.39 -0.52 4.40
C ARG A 110 0.73 -1.99 4.54
N ILE A 111 1.97 -2.32 4.25
CA ILE A 111 2.48 -3.67 4.09
C ILE A 111 3.32 -4.04 5.32
N PRO A 112 3.04 -5.18 5.97
CA PRO A 112 3.86 -5.73 7.06
C PRO A 112 5.07 -6.51 6.53
N GLY A 113 5.51 -7.54 7.27
CA GLY A 113 6.52 -8.49 6.83
C GLY A 113 6.05 -9.31 5.63
N ILE A 114 6.81 -9.29 4.54
CA ILE A 114 6.49 -10.08 3.35
C ILE A 114 7.25 -11.40 3.44
N TYR A 115 6.53 -12.52 3.30
CA TYR A 115 7.14 -13.85 3.23
C TYR A 115 6.84 -14.55 1.90
N ALA A 116 7.70 -15.47 1.55
CA ALA A 116 7.62 -16.41 0.42
C ALA A 116 8.66 -17.50 0.66
N ALA A 117 8.70 -18.52 -0.17
CA ALA A 117 9.67 -19.61 -0.02
C ALA A 117 11.13 -19.12 0.06
N ASP A 118 11.49 -18.12 -0.75
CA ASP A 118 12.82 -17.49 -0.80
C ASP A 118 13.02 -16.34 0.20
N ARG A 119 12.02 -16.06 1.06
CA ARG A 119 12.01 -14.90 1.98
C ARG A 119 11.72 -15.27 3.43
N LEU A 120 11.72 -16.55 3.74
CA LEU A 120 11.64 -17.01 5.12
C LEU A 120 12.93 -16.66 5.88
N PRO A 121 12.87 -16.50 7.19
CA PRO A 121 14.04 -16.16 8.01
C PRO A 121 15.01 -17.33 8.24
N LEU A 122 15.21 -18.21 7.25
CA LEU A 122 16.00 -19.44 7.39
C LEU A 122 17.43 -19.15 7.85
N THR A 123 18.12 -18.25 7.16
CA THR A 123 19.50 -17.86 7.54
C THR A 123 19.61 -17.37 8.99
N ARG A 124 18.58 -16.67 9.49
CA ARG A 124 18.54 -16.22 10.88
C ARG A 124 18.40 -17.41 11.84
N ILE A 125 17.56 -18.37 11.49
CA ILE A 125 17.30 -19.59 12.27
C ILE A 125 18.55 -20.48 12.28
N GLU A 126 19.14 -20.74 11.13
CA GLU A 126 20.39 -21.52 10.98
C GLU A 126 21.54 -20.94 11.79
N ARG A 127 21.68 -19.63 11.79
CA ARG A 127 22.67 -18.91 12.62
C ARG A 127 22.31 -18.84 14.10
N ARG A 128 21.18 -19.44 14.49
CA ARG A 128 20.69 -19.46 15.87
C ARG A 128 20.61 -18.06 16.51
N MET A 129 20.29 -17.05 15.69
CA MET A 129 20.12 -15.68 16.19
C MET A 129 18.90 -15.64 17.12
N PRO A 130 19.07 -15.15 18.38
CA PRO A 130 18.03 -15.31 19.39
C PRO A 130 16.76 -14.50 19.07
N ALA A 131 15.64 -14.96 19.63
CA ALA A 131 14.40 -14.20 19.77
C ALA A 131 14.17 -13.86 21.24
N LEU A 132 13.23 -12.97 21.53
CA LEU A 132 12.91 -12.60 22.91
C LEU A 132 12.11 -13.71 23.59
N VAL A 133 12.20 -13.78 24.92
CA VAL A 133 11.29 -14.57 25.75
C VAL A 133 9.85 -14.05 25.55
N ASP A 134 8.87 -14.91 25.75
CA ASP A 134 7.47 -14.59 25.44
C ASP A 134 6.95 -13.31 26.09
N ALA A 135 7.35 -13.05 27.34
CA ALA A 135 6.94 -11.85 28.08
C ALA A 135 7.45 -10.54 27.45
N ASP A 136 8.61 -10.59 26.78
CA ASP A 136 9.27 -9.42 26.15
C ASP A 136 9.02 -9.35 24.63
N ASP A 137 8.43 -10.41 24.05
CA ASP A 137 8.31 -10.55 22.59
C ASP A 137 7.18 -9.69 22.02
N VAL A 138 7.29 -9.39 20.73
CA VAL A 138 6.42 -8.45 20.03
C VAL A 138 5.55 -9.19 19.00
N TYR A 139 4.30 -8.75 18.87
CA TYR A 139 3.45 -9.20 17.77
C TYR A 139 3.98 -8.71 16.43
N THR A 140 4.09 -9.63 15.49
CA THR A 140 4.46 -9.37 14.10
C THR A 140 3.29 -9.67 13.17
N ASN A 141 3.27 -9.01 12.03
CA ASN A 141 2.24 -9.21 11.03
C ASN A 141 2.90 -9.58 9.71
N HIS A 142 2.20 -10.36 8.91
CA HIS A 142 2.76 -10.98 7.73
C HIS A 142 1.80 -10.89 6.53
N ILE A 143 2.33 -11.10 5.34
CA ILE A 143 1.58 -11.30 4.11
C ILE A 143 2.43 -12.11 3.12
N HIS A 144 1.84 -13.11 2.48
CA HIS A 144 2.51 -13.84 1.41
C HIS A 144 2.70 -12.96 0.17
N ALA A 145 3.83 -13.12 -0.53
CA ALA A 145 4.18 -12.27 -1.69
C ALA A 145 3.13 -12.33 -2.82
N ASP A 146 2.57 -13.52 -3.11
CA ASP A 146 1.54 -13.67 -4.14
C ASP A 146 0.24 -12.97 -3.75
N ASP A 147 -0.17 -13.08 -2.48
CA ASP A 147 -1.34 -12.40 -1.97
C ASP A 147 -1.14 -10.89 -1.99
N LEU A 148 0.04 -10.41 -1.63
CA LEU A 148 0.38 -8.99 -1.73
C LEU A 148 0.27 -8.50 -3.19
N ALA A 149 0.77 -9.25 -4.16
CA ALA A 149 0.66 -8.89 -5.57
C ALA A 149 -0.81 -8.78 -5.99
N ALA A 150 -1.64 -9.77 -5.62
CA ALA A 150 -3.07 -9.74 -5.88
C ALA A 150 -3.78 -8.55 -5.20
N ILE A 151 -3.43 -8.22 -3.95
CA ILE A 151 -3.95 -7.06 -3.22
C ILE A 151 -3.61 -5.76 -3.94
N LEU A 152 -2.36 -5.58 -4.38
CA LEU A 152 -1.93 -4.38 -5.08
C LEU A 152 -2.68 -4.19 -6.40
N LEU A 153 -2.81 -5.24 -7.21
CA LEU A 153 -3.58 -5.22 -8.46
C LEU A 153 -5.07 -4.92 -8.19
N ARG A 154 -5.66 -5.57 -7.19
CA ARG A 154 -7.05 -5.35 -6.82
C ARG A 154 -7.28 -3.92 -6.33
N THR A 155 -6.35 -3.39 -5.53
CA THR A 155 -6.40 -2.00 -5.05
C THR A 155 -6.28 -1.02 -6.22
N LEU A 156 -5.40 -1.27 -7.18
CA LEU A 156 -5.28 -0.45 -8.38
C LEU A 156 -6.58 -0.43 -9.19
N ALA A 157 -7.23 -1.58 -9.35
CA ALA A 157 -8.46 -1.71 -10.13
C ALA A 157 -9.69 -1.16 -9.40
N ARG A 158 -9.84 -1.41 -8.10
CA ARG A 158 -11.08 -1.20 -7.33
C ARG A 158 -10.93 -0.38 -6.06
N GLY A 159 -9.71 -0.12 -5.59
CA GLY A 159 -9.48 0.63 -4.35
C GLY A 159 -10.12 2.02 -4.41
N ALA A 160 -10.82 2.39 -3.35
CA ALA A 160 -11.38 3.73 -3.24
C ALA A 160 -10.27 4.78 -3.13
N VAL A 161 -10.49 5.92 -3.75
CA VAL A 161 -9.53 7.04 -3.78
C VAL A 161 -9.26 7.55 -2.37
N SER A 162 -8.00 7.84 -2.05
CA SER A 162 -7.54 8.25 -0.71
C SER A 162 -7.69 7.18 0.38
N ARG A 163 -8.08 5.96 0.03
CA ARG A 163 -8.27 4.88 1.00
C ARG A 163 -6.93 4.26 1.40
N VAL A 164 -6.87 3.81 2.65
CA VAL A 164 -5.75 3.02 3.19
C VAL A 164 -6.24 1.60 3.43
N PHE A 165 -5.38 0.63 3.11
CA PHE A 165 -5.63 -0.79 3.34
C PHE A 165 -4.43 -1.41 4.08
N HIS A 166 -4.69 -2.29 5.05
CA HIS A 166 -3.70 -3.19 5.59
C HIS A 166 -3.60 -4.41 4.67
N ALA A 167 -2.39 -4.68 4.14
CA ALA A 167 -2.13 -5.93 3.42
C ALA A 167 -1.57 -6.95 4.40
N SER A 168 -2.41 -7.48 5.28
CA SER A 168 -2.03 -8.45 6.31
C SER A 168 -2.84 -9.73 6.16
N ASP A 169 -2.20 -10.88 6.40
CA ASP A 169 -2.89 -12.15 6.58
C ASP A 169 -3.56 -12.21 7.98
N ASP A 170 -4.17 -13.34 8.31
CA ASP A 170 -4.90 -13.54 9.55
C ASP A 170 -4.02 -14.09 10.69
N SER A 171 -2.69 -14.18 10.46
CA SER A 171 -1.76 -14.68 11.48
C SER A 171 -1.68 -13.71 12.66
N VAL A 172 -1.78 -14.26 13.87
CA VAL A 172 -1.58 -13.54 15.13
C VAL A 172 -0.40 -14.19 15.84
N LEU A 173 0.82 -13.86 15.43
CA LEU A 173 2.04 -14.47 15.95
C LEU A 173 2.95 -13.43 16.58
N LYS A 174 3.61 -13.78 17.67
CA LYS A 174 4.80 -13.08 18.14
C LYS A 174 5.99 -13.44 17.26
N MET A 175 7.03 -12.61 17.25
CA MET A 175 8.20 -12.81 16.40
C MET A 175 8.87 -14.16 16.64
N GLY A 176 9.03 -14.55 17.89
CA GLY A 176 9.62 -15.84 18.23
C GLY A 176 8.75 -17.02 17.81
N GLU A 177 7.43 -16.93 17.96
CA GLU A 177 6.51 -17.95 17.48
C GLU A 177 6.61 -18.12 15.96
N TYR A 178 6.70 -17.02 15.20
CA TYR A 178 6.92 -17.07 13.76
C TYR A 178 8.21 -17.84 13.40
N PHE A 179 9.31 -17.59 14.13
CA PHE A 179 10.55 -18.32 13.90
C PHE A 179 10.43 -19.80 14.25
N ASP A 180 9.72 -20.14 15.33
CA ASP A 180 9.48 -21.54 15.70
C ASP A 180 8.66 -22.29 14.64
N ARG A 181 7.57 -21.65 14.09
CA ARG A 181 6.78 -22.24 13.01
C ARG A 181 7.62 -22.54 11.77
N VAL A 182 8.50 -21.60 11.40
CA VAL A 182 9.40 -21.78 10.25
C VAL A 182 10.44 -22.86 10.56
N ALA A 183 11.05 -22.85 11.74
CA ALA A 183 12.03 -23.88 12.14
C ALA A 183 11.43 -25.27 12.09
N ASP A 184 10.26 -25.46 12.70
CA ASP A 184 9.55 -26.74 12.73
C ASP A 184 9.18 -27.24 11.32
N ALA A 185 8.77 -26.31 10.42
CA ALA A 185 8.42 -26.68 9.05
C ALA A 185 9.62 -27.16 8.23
N TYR A 186 10.82 -26.66 8.53
CA TYR A 186 12.06 -27.01 7.83
C TYR A 186 12.95 -27.98 8.60
N GLY A 187 12.48 -28.56 9.70
CA GLY A 187 13.27 -29.48 10.51
C GLY A 187 14.50 -28.86 11.17
N LEU A 188 14.48 -27.54 11.35
CA LEU A 188 15.58 -26.80 11.98
C LEU A 188 15.38 -26.66 13.49
N ALA A 189 16.47 -26.56 14.25
CA ALA A 189 16.38 -26.30 15.67
C ALA A 189 15.82 -24.88 15.93
N ARG A 190 14.86 -24.78 16.85
CA ARG A 190 14.31 -23.50 17.28
C ARG A 190 15.40 -22.58 17.85
N VAL A 191 15.27 -21.27 17.59
CA VAL A 191 16.24 -20.27 18.07
C VAL A 191 16.18 -20.11 19.60
N PRO A 192 17.30 -19.79 20.26
CA PRO A 192 17.30 -19.53 21.70
C PRO A 192 16.45 -18.30 22.07
N ARG A 193 15.95 -18.29 23.29
CA ARG A 193 15.20 -17.16 23.85
C ARG A 193 16.06 -16.41 24.83
N ILE A 194 16.06 -15.11 24.71
CA ILE A 194 16.78 -14.18 25.61
C ILE A 194 15.85 -13.09 26.12
N SER A 195 16.15 -12.51 27.27
CA SER A 195 15.43 -11.36 27.80
C SER A 195 15.72 -10.12 26.95
N ARG A 196 14.88 -9.10 27.06
CA ARG A 196 15.11 -7.79 26.41
C ARG A 196 16.45 -7.18 26.84
N GLN A 197 16.78 -7.26 28.10
CA GLN A 197 18.06 -6.76 28.63
C GLN A 197 19.27 -7.44 27.97
N GLN A 198 19.22 -8.77 27.82
CA GLN A 198 20.26 -9.51 27.10
C GLN A 198 20.31 -9.13 25.62
N ALA A 199 19.15 -8.95 24.98
CA ALA A 199 19.08 -8.56 23.58
C ALA A 199 19.73 -7.19 23.34
N GLU A 200 19.52 -6.21 24.21
CA GLU A 200 20.13 -4.88 24.14
C GLU A 200 21.66 -4.92 24.24
N GLN A 201 22.21 -5.92 24.92
CA GLN A 201 23.66 -6.12 25.04
C GLN A 201 24.28 -6.90 23.88
N GLN A 202 23.51 -7.78 23.22
CA GLN A 202 24.02 -8.78 22.28
C GLN A 202 23.67 -8.49 20.82
N LEU A 203 22.60 -7.71 20.57
CA LEU A 203 22.08 -7.53 19.22
C LEU A 203 22.34 -6.13 18.69
N GLU A 204 22.56 -6.06 17.38
CA GLU A 204 22.72 -4.82 16.66
C GLU A 204 21.48 -3.92 16.78
N PRO A 205 21.64 -2.56 16.87
CA PRO A 205 20.53 -1.62 17.00
C PRO A 205 19.45 -1.76 15.93
N VAL A 206 19.82 -2.16 14.69
CA VAL A 206 18.87 -2.40 13.61
C VAL A 206 17.97 -3.59 13.94
N THR A 207 18.53 -4.68 14.48
CA THR A 207 17.77 -5.87 14.89
C THR A 207 16.83 -5.54 16.04
N LEU A 208 17.32 -4.82 17.05
CA LEU A 208 16.51 -4.36 18.19
C LEU A 208 15.35 -3.47 17.75
N SER A 209 15.54 -2.63 16.73
CA SER A 209 14.47 -1.78 16.21
C SER A 209 13.26 -2.55 15.65
N PHE A 210 13.45 -3.76 15.15
CA PHE A 210 12.36 -4.64 14.73
C PHE A 210 11.67 -5.35 15.89
N MET A 211 12.35 -5.49 17.02
CA MET A 211 11.86 -6.11 18.25
C MET A 211 11.21 -5.11 19.22
N SER A 212 11.08 -3.84 18.82
CA SER A 212 10.58 -2.76 19.71
C SER A 212 9.18 -2.26 19.36
N GLU A 213 8.60 -2.72 18.27
CA GLU A 213 7.28 -2.26 17.82
C GLU A 213 6.31 -3.44 17.77
N SER A 214 5.35 -3.47 18.69
CA SER A 214 4.34 -4.52 18.81
C SER A 214 2.98 -4.02 18.38
N ARG A 215 2.31 -4.71 17.43
CA ARG A 215 0.95 -4.41 16.97
C ARG A 215 0.34 -5.61 16.28
N ARG A 216 -0.98 -5.67 16.28
CA ARG A 216 -1.78 -6.61 15.48
C ARG A 216 -2.63 -5.80 14.49
N LEU A 217 -2.76 -6.27 13.27
CA LEU A 217 -3.44 -5.53 12.20
C LEU A 217 -4.80 -6.17 11.89
N ALA A 218 -5.85 -5.38 11.95
CA ALA A 218 -7.13 -5.77 11.37
C ALA A 218 -7.05 -5.58 9.85
N ASN A 219 -7.48 -6.58 9.08
CA ASN A 219 -7.54 -6.54 7.62
C ASN A 219 -8.97 -6.45 7.07
N GLY A 220 -9.92 -6.02 7.89
CA GLY A 220 -11.35 -5.97 7.55
C GLY A 220 -11.67 -5.23 6.25
N ARG A 221 -10.95 -4.13 5.94
CA ARG A 221 -11.12 -3.41 4.67
C ARG A 221 -10.68 -4.23 3.47
N LEU A 222 -9.63 -5.03 3.62
CA LEU A 222 -9.16 -5.92 2.58
C LEU A 222 -10.25 -6.90 2.15
N VAL A 223 -10.91 -7.50 3.13
CA VAL A 223 -11.98 -8.47 2.92
C VAL A 223 -13.27 -7.81 2.45
N GLN A 224 -13.73 -6.76 3.13
CA GLN A 224 -15.05 -6.17 2.90
C GLN A 224 -15.09 -5.24 1.68
N GLU A 225 -14.09 -4.38 1.51
CA GLU A 225 -14.09 -3.37 0.45
C GLU A 225 -13.42 -3.87 -0.84
N LEU A 226 -12.27 -4.54 -0.74
CA LEU A 226 -11.56 -5.09 -1.89
C LEU A 226 -12.04 -6.49 -2.28
N ARG A 227 -12.76 -7.19 -1.37
CA ARG A 227 -13.22 -8.57 -1.57
C ARG A 227 -12.08 -9.50 -1.98
N VAL A 228 -10.95 -9.36 -1.30
CA VAL A 228 -9.79 -10.24 -1.49
C VAL A 228 -10.02 -11.50 -0.68
N LYS A 229 -9.79 -12.65 -1.31
CA LYS A 229 -9.63 -13.94 -0.64
C LYS A 229 -8.15 -14.29 -0.72
N LEU A 230 -7.49 -14.42 0.42
CA LEU A 230 -6.09 -14.77 0.49
C LEU A 230 -5.90 -16.23 0.05
N ARG A 231 -4.85 -16.50 -0.68
CA ARG A 231 -4.39 -17.85 -1.02
C ARG A 231 -3.80 -18.54 0.20
N TYR A 232 -3.08 -17.75 0.99
CA TYR A 232 -2.49 -18.17 2.26
C TYR A 232 -3.05 -17.30 3.39
N PRO A 233 -4.21 -17.70 3.97
CA PRO A 233 -4.82 -16.94 5.06
C PRO A 233 -3.93 -16.75 6.27
N SER A 234 -3.01 -17.70 6.51
CA SER A 234 -2.03 -17.63 7.58
C SER A 234 -0.65 -18.11 7.12
N VAL A 235 0.36 -17.81 7.91
CA VAL A 235 1.72 -18.36 7.75
C VAL A 235 1.68 -19.91 7.79
N ASP A 236 0.85 -20.48 8.67
CA ASP A 236 0.75 -21.95 8.79
C ASP A 236 0.18 -22.58 7.52
N ASP A 237 -0.79 -21.95 6.84
CA ASP A 237 -1.33 -22.44 5.56
C ASP A 237 -0.23 -22.52 4.49
N PHE A 238 0.65 -21.52 4.43
CA PHE A 238 1.79 -21.55 3.53
C PHE A 238 2.80 -22.64 3.93
N LEU A 239 3.20 -22.72 5.20
CA LEU A 239 4.18 -23.68 5.68
C LEU A 239 3.71 -25.14 5.51
N ALA A 240 2.40 -25.40 5.57
CA ALA A 240 1.85 -26.71 5.26
C ALA A 240 2.15 -27.15 3.82
N THR A 241 2.18 -26.22 2.86
CA THR A 241 2.52 -26.55 1.46
C THR A 241 3.99 -26.92 1.26
N VAL A 242 4.88 -26.41 2.11
CA VAL A 242 6.32 -26.73 2.09
C VAL A 242 6.55 -28.15 2.61
N ARG A 243 5.85 -28.57 3.66
CA ARG A 243 5.98 -29.92 4.26
C ARG A 243 5.49 -31.03 3.33
N THR A 244 4.56 -30.73 2.42
CA THR A 244 3.95 -31.72 1.52
C THR A 244 4.61 -31.75 0.14
N GLY A 245 5.63 -30.93 -0.11
CA GLY A 245 6.39 -30.94 -1.37
C GLY A 245 7.16 -32.26 -1.55
N PRO A 246 7.23 -32.82 -2.77
CA PRO A 246 7.93 -34.08 -3.01
C PRO A 246 9.43 -33.92 -2.79
N GLY A 247 9.93 -34.57 -1.77
CA GLY A 247 11.31 -35.02 -1.65
C GLY A 247 12.39 -33.95 -1.41
N GLN A 248 12.78 -33.79 -0.15
CA GLN A 248 14.18 -33.57 0.19
C GLN A 248 14.83 -34.90 0.59
#